data_361e756567eeae3290b196fc8681d949
#
_entry.id   361e756567eeae3290b196fc8681d949
#
_cell.length_a   1.000
_cell.length_b   1.000
_cell.length_c   1.000
_cell.angle_alpha   90.00
_cell.angle_beta   90.00
_cell.angle_gamma   90.00
#
_symmetry.space_group_name_H-M   'P 1'
#
loop_
_entity.id
_entity.type
_entity.pdbx_description
1 polymer ?
#
loop_
_entity_poly.entity_id
_entity_poly.type
_entity_poly.pdbx_seq_one_letter_code
_entity_poly.pdbx_strand_id
1 'polypeptide(L)'
;PASHLNGSAAPAEIESSSQMMSLEFIEDAPPAAPNPPRAARPPAVPPVLTEPAPPAVAAVAATPVSDANLILEVLPFAKLRPGGQMRRFQVVARTSPREVQRAPAALDALILQRLLGWLAAYRTAWNSQPTSFTVNLSIATLEDERFVQKIAAALNAHGIAAETLGFEIAEALCTQRRAQVERFITQCEKLGAWVAIEDFSFDSQVLPLLRSKAVRLVKIDPKLTSSALKDKLSQALVVATVQASKVMGIHCAAKRVDSQAALQWLTAIGCDFAQGAALSPAHPLEALASPPDPTSGVALTRPT
;
A
#
# COMPACT_ATOMS: atom_id res chain seq x y z
N PRO A 1 -62.54 7.70 -45.96
CA PRO A 1 -63.60 7.52 -45.01
C PRO A 1 -63.02 6.88 -43.73
N ALA A 2 -62.99 7.58 -42.72
CA ALA A 2 -63.62 7.48 -41.40
C ALA A 2 -63.55 6.05 -40.81
N SER A 3 -63.08 5.85 -39.62
CA SER A 3 -63.55 6.29 -38.30
C SER A 3 -62.68 5.66 -37.20
N HIS A 4 -62.34 6.48 -36.28
CA HIS A 4 -62.49 6.41 -34.83
C HIS A 4 -62.45 5.03 -34.12
N LEU A 5 -61.52 4.90 -33.11
CA LEU A 5 -61.94 4.82 -31.71
C LEU A 5 -60.72 4.96 -30.76
N ASN A 6 -60.91 5.85 -29.81
CA ASN A 6 -60.15 6.08 -28.60
C ASN A 6 -60.08 4.86 -27.70
N GLY A 7 -58.96 4.66 -26.98
CA GLY A 7 -58.83 3.78 -25.86
C GLY A 7 -57.69 4.23 -24.95
N SER A 8 -57.96 5.29 -24.16
CA SER A 8 -57.15 5.74 -23.05
C SER A 8 -57.18 4.68 -21.93
N ALA A 9 -56.03 4.14 -21.56
CA ALA A 9 -55.89 3.40 -20.32
C ALA A 9 -54.83 4.12 -19.48
N ALA A 10 -55.26 4.65 -18.33
CA ALA A 10 -54.43 5.26 -17.33
C ALA A 10 -53.53 4.24 -16.62
N PRO A 11 -52.37 4.59 -16.12
CA PRO A 11 -51.53 3.67 -15.34
C PRO A 11 -52.08 3.52 -13.93
N ALA A 12 -52.10 2.25 -13.47
CA ALA A 12 -52.46 1.88 -12.12
C ALA A 12 -51.41 2.39 -11.11
N GLU A 13 -51.89 3.13 -10.13
CA GLU A 13 -51.15 3.52 -8.95
C GLU A 13 -50.90 2.28 -8.10
N ILE A 14 -49.61 1.97 -7.84
CA ILE A 14 -49.22 0.95 -6.86
C ILE A 14 -49.14 1.68 -5.51
N GLU A 15 -50.15 1.51 -4.69
CA GLU A 15 -50.10 1.90 -3.28
C GLU A 15 -49.05 1.09 -2.53
N SER A 16 -48.01 1.81 -2.09
CA SER A 16 -47.00 1.31 -1.17
C SER A 16 -47.56 1.36 0.26
N SER A 17 -48.06 0.24 0.73
CA SER A 17 -48.39 0.04 2.15
C SER A 17 -47.10 -0.14 2.94
N SER A 18 -46.58 0.95 3.49
CA SER A 18 -45.53 0.94 4.49
C SER A 18 -46.16 0.58 5.85
N GLN A 19 -46.18 -0.69 6.20
CA GLN A 19 -46.44 -1.11 7.59
C GLN A 19 -45.17 -0.89 8.42
N MET A 20 -45.14 0.22 9.13
CA MET A 20 -44.23 0.44 10.25
C MET A 20 -44.64 -0.50 11.39
N MET A 21 -43.86 -1.54 11.61
CA MET A 21 -43.91 -2.30 12.86
C MET A 21 -43.21 -1.45 13.96
N SER A 22 -44.03 -0.89 14.83
CA SER A 22 -43.55 -0.29 16.08
C SER A 22 -43.16 -1.45 17.02
N LEU A 23 -41.88 -1.57 17.31
CA LEU A 23 -41.34 -2.38 18.40
C LEU A 23 -41.54 -1.60 19.69
N GLU A 24 -42.55 -1.97 20.47
CA GLU A 24 -42.69 -1.55 21.86
C GLU A 24 -41.58 -2.19 22.70
N PHE A 25 -40.69 -1.33 23.21
CA PHE A 25 -39.73 -1.74 24.23
C PHE A 25 -40.48 -1.90 25.55
N ILE A 26 -40.54 -3.11 26.03
CA ILE A 26 -40.94 -3.40 27.41
C ILE A 26 -39.75 -3.06 28.29
N GLU A 27 -39.88 -2.00 29.07
CA GLU A 27 -38.94 -1.64 30.13
C GLU A 27 -39.15 -2.55 31.31
N ASP A 28 -38.35 -3.60 31.44
CA ASP A 28 -38.24 -4.38 32.66
C ASP A 28 -37.45 -3.61 33.71
N ALA A 29 -38.09 -3.33 34.85
CA ALA A 29 -37.46 -2.69 35.96
C ALA A 29 -36.30 -3.52 36.53
N PRO A 30 -35.14 -2.91 36.89
CA PRO A 30 -34.03 -3.68 37.39
C PRO A 30 -34.32 -4.28 38.77
N PRO A 31 -33.90 -5.52 39.02
CA PRO A 31 -34.02 -6.13 40.33
C PRO A 31 -33.15 -5.44 41.38
N ALA A 32 -33.66 -5.32 42.60
CA ALA A 32 -33.02 -4.69 43.75
C ALA A 32 -31.61 -5.27 44.01
N ALA A 33 -30.62 -4.39 44.17
CA ALA A 33 -29.24 -4.74 44.46
C ALA A 33 -29.12 -5.54 45.76
N PRO A 34 -28.36 -6.64 45.82
CA PRO A 34 -28.04 -7.33 47.04
C PRO A 34 -27.07 -6.52 47.92
N ASN A 35 -27.27 -6.58 49.22
CA ASN A 35 -26.42 -5.93 50.21
C ASN A 35 -24.93 -6.30 50.04
N PRO A 36 -24.00 -5.35 50.24
CA PRO A 36 -22.58 -5.64 50.11
C PRO A 36 -22.11 -6.59 51.22
N PRO A 37 -21.28 -7.58 50.91
CA PRO A 37 -20.70 -8.46 51.92
C PRO A 37 -19.70 -7.68 52.78
N ARG A 38 -19.77 -7.95 54.08
CA ARG A 38 -18.88 -7.43 55.13
C ARG A 38 -17.42 -7.65 54.74
N ALA A 39 -16.63 -6.56 54.70
CA ALA A 39 -15.22 -6.60 54.34
C ALA A 39 -14.43 -7.59 55.22
N ALA A 40 -13.89 -8.61 54.58
CA ALA A 40 -12.90 -9.49 55.18
C ALA A 40 -11.53 -8.77 55.20
N ARG A 41 -10.86 -8.87 56.33
CA ARG A 41 -9.50 -8.33 56.54
C ARG A 41 -8.55 -8.98 55.53
N PRO A 42 -7.71 -8.22 54.81
CA PRO A 42 -6.80 -8.83 53.85
C PRO A 42 -5.75 -9.69 54.57
N PRO A 43 -5.37 -10.85 54.00
CA PRO A 43 -4.29 -11.64 54.54
C PRO A 43 -2.97 -10.90 54.42
N ALA A 44 -2.07 -11.09 55.37
CA ALA A 44 -0.75 -10.51 55.39
C ALA A 44 0.05 -10.94 54.14
N VAL A 45 0.54 -9.95 53.41
CA VAL A 45 1.39 -10.18 52.22
C VAL A 45 2.75 -10.71 52.72
N PRO A 46 3.24 -11.88 52.22
CA PRO A 46 4.59 -12.31 52.53
C PRO A 46 5.61 -11.34 51.90
N PRO A 47 6.82 -11.21 52.47
CA PRO A 47 7.83 -10.31 51.91
C PRO A 47 8.18 -10.71 50.48
N VAL A 48 8.03 -9.74 49.58
CA VAL A 48 8.46 -9.89 48.17
C VAL A 48 9.98 -9.99 48.18
N LEU A 49 10.49 -11.16 47.85
CA LEU A 49 11.90 -11.33 47.47
C LEU A 49 12.13 -10.48 46.21
N THR A 50 12.86 -9.39 46.39
CA THR A 50 13.33 -8.58 45.26
C THR A 50 14.26 -9.45 44.39
N GLU A 51 13.75 -9.91 43.28
CA GLU A 51 14.56 -10.47 42.21
C GLU A 51 15.59 -9.42 41.76
N PRO A 52 16.88 -9.77 41.61
CA PRO A 52 17.85 -8.81 41.12
C PRO A 52 17.44 -8.35 39.71
N ALA A 53 17.44 -7.05 39.50
CA ALA A 53 17.13 -6.43 38.21
C ALA A 53 17.98 -7.10 37.12
N PRO A 54 17.38 -7.44 35.98
CA PRO A 54 18.14 -7.99 34.87
C PRO A 54 19.25 -7.01 34.49
N PRO A 55 20.46 -7.51 34.14
CA PRO A 55 21.56 -6.64 33.77
C PRO A 55 21.09 -5.73 32.64
N ALA A 56 21.36 -4.44 32.79
CA ALA A 56 21.09 -3.45 31.75
C ALA A 56 21.72 -3.96 30.46
N VAL A 57 20.88 -4.31 29.49
CA VAL A 57 21.34 -4.64 28.13
C VAL A 57 22.01 -3.36 27.63
N ALA A 58 23.33 -3.35 27.64
CA ALA A 58 24.11 -2.28 27.04
C ALA A 58 23.55 -2.05 25.64
N ALA A 59 23.07 -0.84 25.37
CA ALA A 59 22.66 -0.44 24.06
C ALA A 59 23.85 -0.67 23.15
N VAL A 60 23.78 -1.74 22.37
CA VAL A 60 24.78 -2.03 21.32
C VAL A 60 24.64 -0.84 20.36
N ALA A 61 25.61 0.06 20.39
CA ALA A 61 25.69 1.16 19.46
C ALA A 61 25.54 0.56 18.05
N ALA A 62 24.45 0.91 17.37
CA ALA A 62 24.18 0.39 16.04
C ALA A 62 25.35 0.82 15.16
N THR A 63 26.19 -0.13 14.77
CA THR A 63 27.23 0.10 13.78
C THR A 63 26.56 0.64 12.53
N PRO A 64 27.03 1.74 11.93
CA PRO A 64 26.40 2.31 10.76
C PRO A 64 26.29 1.25 9.65
N VAL A 65 25.14 1.22 8.96
CA VAL A 65 24.96 0.37 7.77
C VAL A 65 26.03 0.77 6.78
N SER A 66 26.80 -0.22 6.28
CA SER A 66 27.89 0.07 5.34
C SER A 66 27.33 0.55 4.01
N ASP A 67 27.67 1.79 3.66
CA ASP A 67 27.31 2.40 2.39
C ASP A 67 27.93 1.67 1.19
N ALA A 68 29.06 0.98 1.40
CA ALA A 68 29.86 0.37 0.34
C ALA A 68 29.17 -0.79 -0.40
N ASN A 69 28.20 -1.46 0.23
CA ASN A 69 27.57 -2.66 -0.32
C ASN A 69 26.10 -2.45 -0.73
N LEU A 70 25.58 -1.22 -0.65
CA LEU A 70 24.22 -0.91 -1.05
C LEU A 70 24.17 -0.55 -2.54
N ILE A 71 23.47 -1.36 -3.32
CA ILE A 71 23.16 -1.08 -4.72
C ILE A 71 21.66 -0.78 -4.82
N LEU A 72 21.31 0.32 -5.47
CA LEU A 72 19.91 0.63 -5.79
C LEU A 72 19.59 0.17 -7.20
N GLU A 73 18.56 -0.64 -7.30
CA GLU A 73 17.95 -1.03 -8.56
C GLU A 73 16.54 -0.43 -8.65
N VAL A 74 16.03 -0.31 -9.85
CA VAL A 74 14.65 0.09 -10.12
C VAL A 74 13.92 -1.02 -10.88
N LEU A 75 12.72 -1.35 -10.39
CA LEU A 75 11.82 -2.28 -11.03
C LEU A 75 10.66 -1.48 -11.64
N PRO A 76 10.53 -1.44 -12.97
CA PRO A 76 9.45 -0.71 -13.62
C PRO A 76 8.07 -1.28 -13.29
N PHE A 77 7.08 -0.41 -13.17
CA PHE A 77 5.67 -0.79 -13.25
C PHE A 77 5.26 -0.79 -14.73
N ALA A 78 5.17 -1.96 -15.34
CA ALA A 78 4.73 -2.07 -16.72
C ALA A 78 3.24 -1.70 -16.82
N LYS A 79 2.92 -0.76 -17.72
CA LYS A 79 1.53 -0.33 -17.94
C LYS A 79 0.78 -1.39 -18.74
N LEU A 80 -0.40 -1.79 -18.25
CA LEU A 80 -1.29 -2.74 -18.92
C LEU A 80 -2.40 -2.04 -19.70
N ARG A 81 -2.65 -0.76 -19.39
CA ARG A 81 -3.69 0.05 -20.06
C ARG A 81 -3.06 1.22 -20.79
N PRO A 82 -3.57 1.57 -21.98
CA PRO A 82 -3.18 2.79 -22.66
C PRO A 82 -3.62 4.01 -21.84
N GLY A 83 -2.81 5.06 -21.85
CA GLY A 83 -3.09 6.31 -21.14
C GLY A 83 -2.11 6.58 -20.01
N GLY A 84 -2.16 7.83 -19.51
CA GLY A 84 -1.27 8.34 -18.47
C GLY A 84 0.20 8.39 -18.90
N GLN A 85 0.86 9.53 -18.73
CA GLN A 85 2.28 9.67 -19.10
C GLN A 85 3.22 9.28 -17.96
N MET A 86 2.71 9.09 -16.72
CA MET A 86 3.55 8.86 -15.55
C MET A 86 4.27 7.51 -15.62
N ARG A 87 5.58 7.54 -15.52
CA ARG A 87 6.42 6.37 -15.29
C ARG A 87 6.49 6.10 -13.78
N ARG A 88 6.42 4.84 -13.38
CA ARG A 88 6.55 4.43 -11.98
C ARG A 88 7.63 3.38 -11.86
N PHE A 89 8.44 3.52 -10.81
CA PHE A 89 9.52 2.60 -10.49
C PHE A 89 9.48 2.25 -9.01
N GLN A 90 9.62 0.98 -8.70
CA GLN A 90 9.93 0.55 -7.34
C GLN A 90 11.43 0.53 -7.17
N VAL A 91 11.94 1.17 -6.13
CA VAL A 91 13.35 1.13 -5.77
C VAL A 91 13.59 -0.15 -4.95
N VAL A 92 14.53 -0.95 -5.40
CA VAL A 92 14.91 -2.21 -4.77
C VAL A 92 16.36 -2.06 -4.28
N ALA A 93 16.57 -2.27 -2.99
CA ALA A 93 17.91 -2.25 -2.41
C ALA A 93 18.52 -3.65 -2.47
N ARG A 94 19.71 -3.77 -3.07
CA ARG A 94 20.54 -4.97 -2.97
C ARG A 94 21.57 -4.74 -1.89
N THR A 95 21.45 -5.52 -0.82
CA THR A 95 22.38 -5.50 0.31
C THR A 95 22.38 -6.86 1.00
N SER A 96 23.24 -7.04 2.00
CA SER A 96 23.27 -8.30 2.73
C SER A 96 22.03 -8.49 3.62
N PRO A 97 21.47 -9.70 3.73
CA PRO A 97 20.33 -9.97 4.62
C PRO A 97 20.60 -9.61 6.09
N ARG A 98 21.86 -9.64 6.53
CA ARG A 98 22.26 -9.27 7.90
C ARG A 98 22.07 -7.78 8.16
N GLU A 99 22.34 -6.92 7.17
CA GLU A 99 22.15 -5.47 7.31
C GLU A 99 20.67 -5.11 7.36
N VAL A 100 19.85 -5.77 6.54
CA VAL A 100 18.38 -5.59 6.57
C VAL A 100 17.80 -5.89 7.95
N GLN A 101 18.23 -6.99 8.57
CA GLN A 101 17.71 -7.42 9.88
C GLN A 101 18.27 -6.58 11.05
N ARG A 102 19.50 -6.10 10.93
CA ARG A 102 20.22 -5.44 12.02
C ARG A 102 19.76 -4.02 12.28
N ALA A 103 19.51 -3.25 11.25
CA ALA A 103 19.18 -1.83 11.35
C ALA A 103 18.23 -1.38 10.23
N PRO A 104 16.98 -1.89 10.19
CA PRO A 104 16.07 -1.65 9.07
C PRO A 104 15.75 -0.17 8.86
N ALA A 105 15.54 0.62 9.92
CA ALA A 105 15.27 2.06 9.78
C ALA A 105 16.50 2.84 9.28
N ALA A 106 17.71 2.44 9.66
CA ALA A 106 18.93 3.06 9.15
C ALA A 106 19.14 2.74 7.67
N LEU A 107 18.78 1.52 7.26
CA LEU A 107 18.81 1.11 5.86
C LEU A 107 17.79 1.91 5.03
N ASP A 108 16.55 2.05 5.50
CA ASP A 108 15.52 2.87 4.81
C ASP A 108 16.00 4.32 4.64
N ALA A 109 16.60 4.89 5.70
CA ALA A 109 17.15 6.25 5.64
C ALA A 109 18.28 6.36 4.61
N LEU A 110 19.18 5.38 4.53
CA LEU A 110 20.29 5.35 3.57
C LEU A 110 19.77 5.19 2.13
N ILE A 111 18.81 4.30 1.90
CA ILE A 111 18.16 4.13 0.59
C ILE A 111 17.57 5.46 0.12
N LEU A 112 16.82 6.14 1.00
CA LEU A 112 16.18 7.42 0.67
C LEU A 112 17.22 8.52 0.43
N GLN A 113 18.25 8.61 1.24
CA GLN A 113 19.34 9.56 1.05
C GLN A 113 20.01 9.38 -0.31
N ARG A 114 20.35 8.15 -0.69
CA ARG A 114 20.95 7.86 -2.00
C ARG A 114 19.99 8.14 -3.15
N LEU A 115 18.73 7.72 -3.03
CA LEU A 115 17.72 7.98 -4.05
C LEU A 115 17.54 9.49 -4.27
N LEU A 116 17.36 10.27 -3.22
CA LEU A 116 17.16 11.72 -3.33
C LEU A 116 18.41 12.42 -3.87
N GLY A 117 19.60 11.99 -3.45
CA GLY A 117 20.87 12.48 -4.02
C GLY A 117 20.99 12.21 -5.52
N TRP A 118 20.63 11.00 -5.95
CA TRP A 118 20.61 10.63 -7.37
C TRP A 118 19.56 11.43 -8.14
N LEU A 119 18.34 11.56 -7.62
CA LEU A 119 17.28 12.36 -8.24
C LEU A 119 17.67 13.83 -8.41
N ALA A 120 18.37 14.39 -7.46
CA ALA A 120 18.89 15.77 -7.55
C ALA A 120 19.99 15.91 -8.62
N ALA A 121 20.94 14.96 -8.66
CA ALA A 121 22.06 14.99 -9.58
C ALA A 121 21.66 14.73 -11.04
N TYR A 122 20.70 13.84 -11.26
CA TYR A 122 20.29 13.39 -12.60
C TYR A 122 18.86 13.82 -12.97
N ARG A 123 18.47 15.02 -12.58
CA ARG A 123 17.11 15.57 -12.77
C ARG A 123 16.62 15.46 -14.21
N THR A 124 17.44 15.73 -15.20
CA THR A 124 17.07 15.67 -16.62
C THR A 124 16.75 14.27 -17.10
N ALA A 125 17.32 13.24 -16.48
CA ALA A 125 17.10 11.85 -16.86
C ALA A 125 15.69 11.31 -16.51
N TRP A 126 15.11 11.79 -15.42
CA TRP A 126 13.83 11.31 -14.93
C TRP A 126 12.70 12.34 -15.04
N ASN A 127 12.98 13.63 -15.03
CA ASN A 127 11.96 14.69 -15.00
C ASN A 127 11.51 15.16 -16.39
N SER A 128 12.07 14.60 -17.47
CA SER A 128 11.62 14.84 -18.85
C SER A 128 10.20 14.29 -19.10
N GLN A 129 9.77 13.34 -18.31
CA GLN A 129 8.42 12.78 -18.26
C GLN A 129 7.98 12.66 -16.79
N PRO A 130 6.68 12.78 -16.49
CA PRO A 130 6.18 12.56 -15.13
C PRO A 130 6.65 11.19 -14.62
N THR A 131 7.43 11.20 -13.55
CA THR A 131 8.06 9.98 -13.01
C THR A 131 7.90 9.95 -11.50
N SER A 132 7.62 8.79 -10.93
CA SER A 132 7.55 8.57 -9.49
C SER A 132 8.29 7.30 -9.08
N PHE A 133 8.83 7.32 -7.87
CA PHE A 133 9.60 6.22 -7.29
C PHE A 133 8.96 5.78 -5.99
N THR A 134 8.87 4.47 -5.75
CA THR A 134 8.42 3.91 -4.48
C THR A 134 9.57 3.27 -3.72
N VAL A 135 9.51 3.38 -2.41
CA VAL A 135 10.46 2.75 -1.49
C VAL A 135 9.68 1.95 -0.45
N ASN A 136 10.08 0.70 -0.21
CA ASN A 136 9.55 -0.09 0.89
C ASN A 136 10.00 0.49 2.23
N LEU A 137 9.10 0.51 3.20
CA LEU A 137 9.40 0.97 4.55
C LEU A 137 9.33 -0.18 5.57
N SER A 138 10.33 -0.21 6.45
CA SER A 138 10.33 -1.07 7.61
C SER A 138 9.38 -0.57 8.70
N ILE A 139 8.96 -1.47 9.59
CA ILE A 139 8.16 -1.13 10.76
C ILE A 139 8.86 -0.08 11.65
N ALA A 140 10.17 -0.19 11.82
CA ALA A 140 10.95 0.73 12.65
C ALA A 140 10.93 2.17 12.09
N THR A 141 10.84 2.33 10.77
CA THR A 141 10.67 3.63 10.13
C THR A 141 9.26 4.18 10.31
N LEU A 142 8.23 3.34 10.27
CA LEU A 142 6.84 3.75 10.55
C LEU A 142 6.62 4.18 12.00
N GLU A 143 7.42 3.68 12.92
CA GLU A 143 7.41 4.06 14.34
C GLU A 143 8.11 5.40 14.60
N ASP A 144 9.03 5.87 13.72
CA ASP A 144 9.67 7.18 13.83
C ASP A 144 8.70 8.31 13.45
N GLU A 145 8.15 8.99 14.45
CA GLU A 145 7.19 10.10 14.25
C GLU A 145 7.77 11.28 13.46
N ARG A 146 9.10 11.43 13.45
CA ARG A 146 9.80 12.51 12.76
C ARG A 146 10.20 12.14 11.34
N PHE A 147 9.98 10.90 10.92
CA PHE A 147 10.45 10.42 9.61
C PHE A 147 9.92 11.27 8.46
N VAL A 148 8.61 11.53 8.39
CA VAL A 148 8.02 12.34 7.30
C VAL A 148 8.53 13.77 7.30
N GLN A 149 8.81 14.36 8.47
CA GLN A 149 9.42 15.70 8.58
C GLN A 149 10.85 15.70 8.02
N LYS A 150 11.63 14.66 8.31
CA LYS A 150 12.99 14.52 7.74
C LYS A 150 12.95 14.39 6.22
N ILE A 151 11.98 13.63 5.69
CA ILE A 151 11.77 13.49 4.24
C ILE A 151 11.35 14.82 3.63
N ALA A 152 10.42 15.56 4.25
CA ALA A 152 10.01 16.88 3.77
C ALA A 152 11.21 17.85 3.67
N ALA A 153 12.06 17.88 4.69
CA ALA A 153 13.27 18.70 4.69
C ALA A 153 14.23 18.29 3.57
N ALA A 154 14.44 16.99 3.36
CA ALA A 154 15.32 16.48 2.31
C ALA A 154 14.77 16.76 0.90
N LEU A 155 13.47 16.57 0.66
CA LEU A 155 12.81 16.91 -0.61
C LEU A 155 12.97 18.40 -0.92
N ASN A 156 12.74 19.28 0.06
CA ASN A 156 12.91 20.72 -0.08
C ASN A 156 14.37 21.09 -0.38
N ALA A 157 15.32 20.51 0.35
CA ALA A 157 16.75 20.77 0.15
C ALA A 157 17.22 20.39 -1.27
N HIS A 158 16.66 19.34 -1.83
CA HIS A 158 16.96 18.90 -3.18
C HIS A 158 16.03 19.48 -4.25
N GLY A 159 15.00 20.26 -3.88
CA GLY A 159 14.01 20.82 -4.80
C GLY A 159 13.22 19.75 -5.57
N ILE A 160 12.92 18.61 -4.93
CA ILE A 160 12.18 17.49 -5.50
C ILE A 160 10.73 17.60 -5.04
N ALA A 161 9.76 17.52 -5.99
CA ALA A 161 8.36 17.53 -5.68
C ALA A 161 7.96 16.26 -4.88
N ALA A 162 7.15 16.43 -3.81
CA ALA A 162 6.81 15.33 -2.92
C ALA A 162 6.08 14.18 -3.62
N GLU A 163 5.29 14.47 -4.64
CA GLU A 163 4.58 13.48 -5.48
C GLU A 163 5.51 12.55 -6.27
N THR A 164 6.79 12.91 -6.41
CA THR A 164 7.81 12.04 -7.00
C THR A 164 8.07 10.81 -6.14
N LEU A 165 7.81 10.91 -4.81
CA LEU A 165 8.13 9.87 -3.84
C LEU A 165 6.87 9.19 -3.30
N GLY A 166 6.85 7.88 -3.38
CA GLY A 166 5.86 7.01 -2.77
C GLY A 166 6.49 6.04 -1.78
N PHE A 167 5.70 5.58 -0.82
CA PHE A 167 6.13 4.63 0.20
C PHE A 167 5.28 3.37 0.13
N GLU A 168 5.92 2.21 0.12
CA GLU A 168 5.23 0.92 0.11
C GLU A 168 5.14 0.37 1.54
N ILE A 169 3.91 0.04 1.96
CA ILE A 169 3.60 -0.51 3.29
C ILE A 169 2.89 -1.85 3.09
N ALA A 170 3.43 -2.92 3.66
CA ALA A 170 2.80 -4.23 3.59
C ALA A 170 1.43 -4.23 4.29
N GLU A 171 0.43 -4.91 3.72
CA GLU A 171 -0.91 -5.05 4.30
C GLU A 171 -0.88 -5.55 5.74
N ALA A 172 0.01 -6.50 6.05
CA ALA A 172 0.19 -7.02 7.40
C ALA A 172 0.55 -5.93 8.43
N LEU A 173 1.33 -4.91 8.04
CA LEU A 173 1.62 -3.78 8.93
C LEU A 173 0.42 -2.86 9.12
N CYS A 174 -0.45 -2.77 8.13
CA CYS A 174 -1.68 -1.97 8.22
C CYS A 174 -2.64 -2.51 9.30
N THR A 175 -2.60 -3.79 9.60
CA THR A 175 -3.38 -4.42 10.69
C THR A 175 -2.60 -4.43 12.00
N GLN A 176 -1.34 -4.83 11.99
CA GLN A 176 -0.51 -4.98 13.20
C GLN A 176 -0.11 -3.65 13.86
N ARG A 177 0.01 -2.59 13.07
CA ARG A 177 0.48 -1.26 13.49
C ARG A 177 -0.46 -0.16 13.00
N ARG A 178 -1.75 -0.39 13.15
CA ARG A 178 -2.82 0.45 12.61
C ARG A 178 -2.62 1.95 12.90
N ALA A 179 -2.42 2.31 14.15
CA ALA A 179 -2.27 3.71 14.56
C ALA A 179 -1.05 4.40 13.92
N GLN A 180 0.08 3.67 13.84
CA GLN A 180 1.30 4.18 13.21
C GLN A 180 1.11 4.38 11.72
N VAL A 181 0.47 3.42 11.03
CA VAL A 181 0.19 3.50 9.60
C VAL A 181 -0.78 4.64 9.29
N GLU A 182 -1.86 4.81 10.05
CA GLU A 182 -2.81 5.91 9.86
C GLU A 182 -2.17 7.28 10.07
N ARG A 183 -1.34 7.42 11.10
CA ARG A 183 -0.55 8.64 11.34
C ARG A 183 0.36 8.92 10.14
N PHE A 184 1.11 7.91 9.69
CA PHE A 184 2.03 8.03 8.56
C PHE A 184 1.30 8.43 7.27
N ILE A 185 0.20 7.76 6.92
CA ILE A 185 -0.63 8.09 5.75
C ILE A 185 -1.10 9.54 5.82
N THR A 186 -1.59 9.97 6.99
CA THR A 186 -2.03 11.35 7.20
C THR A 186 -0.89 12.37 7.01
N GLN A 187 0.31 12.04 7.48
CA GLN A 187 1.49 12.90 7.28
C GLN A 187 1.92 12.95 5.80
N CYS A 188 1.87 11.81 5.08
CA CYS A 188 2.14 11.76 3.65
C CYS A 188 1.11 12.60 2.86
N GLU A 189 -0.17 12.55 3.23
CA GLU A 189 -1.21 13.35 2.60
C GLU A 189 -0.92 14.85 2.73
N LYS A 190 -0.53 15.31 3.92
CA LYS A 190 -0.16 16.71 4.16
C LYS A 190 1.09 17.14 3.40
N LEU A 191 2.05 16.25 3.24
CA LEU A 191 3.29 16.51 2.48
C LEU A 191 3.06 16.52 0.96
N GLY A 192 2.05 15.79 0.47
CA GLY A 192 1.84 15.53 -0.96
C GLY A 192 2.56 14.28 -1.48
N ALA A 193 3.28 13.55 -0.61
CA ALA A 193 3.81 12.23 -0.91
C ALA A 193 2.67 11.20 -0.93
N TRP A 194 2.93 10.01 -1.48
CA TRP A 194 1.88 9.02 -1.62
C TRP A 194 2.29 7.65 -1.07
N VAL A 195 1.29 6.79 -0.88
CA VAL A 195 1.45 5.47 -0.27
C VAL A 195 0.90 4.41 -1.21
N ALA A 196 1.61 3.29 -1.28
CA ALA A 196 1.14 2.04 -1.86
C ALA A 196 0.92 1.02 -0.74
N ILE A 197 -0.21 0.34 -0.76
CA ILE A 197 -0.42 -0.83 0.10
C ILE A 197 0.08 -2.06 -0.66
N GLU A 198 1.08 -2.75 -0.10
CA GLU A 198 1.71 -3.91 -0.72
C GLU A 198 1.14 -5.22 -0.15
N ASP A 199 1.21 -6.28 -0.98
CA ASP A 199 0.69 -7.62 -0.67
C ASP A 199 -0.79 -7.62 -0.27
N PHE A 200 -1.58 -6.77 -0.95
CA PHE A 200 -2.98 -6.56 -0.66
C PHE A 200 -3.82 -7.79 -1.00
N SER A 201 -4.44 -8.37 0.02
CA SER A 201 -5.26 -9.59 -0.06
C SER A 201 -6.76 -9.35 0.07
N PHE A 202 -7.19 -8.10 0.06
CA PHE A 202 -8.57 -7.65 0.29
C PHE A 202 -9.02 -7.78 1.75
N ASP A 203 -8.11 -7.57 2.70
CA ASP A 203 -8.45 -7.57 4.13
C ASP A 203 -9.42 -6.42 4.46
N SER A 204 -10.55 -6.75 5.05
CA SER A 204 -11.60 -5.79 5.42
C SER A 204 -11.10 -4.71 6.39
N GLN A 205 -10.12 -5.01 7.22
CA GLN A 205 -9.53 -4.05 8.16
C GLN A 205 -8.67 -3.00 7.45
N VAL A 206 -8.17 -3.29 6.26
CA VAL A 206 -7.31 -2.38 5.48
C VAL A 206 -8.13 -1.47 4.56
N LEU A 207 -9.31 -1.92 4.12
CA LEU A 207 -10.18 -1.16 3.22
C LEU A 207 -10.43 0.30 3.64
N PRO A 208 -10.64 0.64 4.93
CA PRO A 208 -10.82 2.04 5.34
C PRO A 208 -9.63 2.95 5.03
N LEU A 209 -8.39 2.42 4.99
CA LEU A 209 -7.18 3.20 4.65
C LEU A 209 -7.19 3.69 3.21
N LEU A 210 -7.86 2.95 2.31
CA LEU A 210 -7.95 3.30 0.90
C LEU A 210 -8.73 4.60 0.64
N ARG A 211 -9.42 5.15 1.64
CA ARG A 211 -10.12 6.44 1.54
C ARG A 211 -9.19 7.65 1.58
N SER A 212 -7.96 7.48 2.09
CA SER A 212 -6.99 8.58 2.11
C SER A 212 -6.50 8.91 0.71
N LYS A 213 -6.42 10.20 0.40
CA LYS A 213 -5.86 10.69 -0.87
C LYS A 213 -4.37 10.39 -1.05
N ALA A 214 -3.67 10.10 0.05
CA ALA A 214 -2.29 9.66 -0.04
C ALA A 214 -2.17 8.23 -0.57
N VAL A 215 -3.16 7.34 -0.34
CA VAL A 215 -3.13 5.98 -0.88
C VAL A 215 -3.51 6.02 -2.36
N ARG A 216 -2.51 5.88 -3.23
CA ARG A 216 -2.68 6.00 -4.69
C ARG A 216 -2.46 4.71 -5.45
N LEU A 217 -1.99 3.66 -4.78
CA LEU A 217 -1.70 2.38 -5.39
C LEU A 217 -1.99 1.24 -4.42
N VAL A 218 -2.57 0.16 -4.91
CA VAL A 218 -2.58 -1.14 -4.24
C VAL A 218 -1.81 -2.14 -5.10
N LYS A 219 -0.94 -2.93 -4.47
CA LYS A 219 -0.20 -4.01 -5.12
C LYS A 219 -0.77 -5.33 -4.64
N ILE A 220 -1.38 -6.08 -5.54
CA ILE A 220 -2.06 -7.36 -5.24
C ILE A 220 -1.05 -8.35 -4.66
N ASP A 221 -1.47 -9.11 -3.64
CA ASP A 221 -0.65 -10.20 -3.09
C ASP A 221 -0.22 -11.14 -4.22
N PRO A 222 1.08 -11.41 -4.35
CA PRO A 222 1.60 -12.28 -5.40
C PRO A 222 1.05 -13.72 -5.33
N LYS A 223 0.60 -14.19 -4.17
CA LYS A 223 -0.07 -15.50 -4.03
C LYS A 223 -1.40 -15.51 -4.78
N LEU A 224 -2.19 -14.44 -4.65
CA LEU A 224 -3.44 -14.31 -5.40
C LEU A 224 -3.19 -14.21 -6.89
N THR A 225 -2.24 -13.36 -7.31
CA THR A 225 -1.91 -13.19 -8.73
C THR A 225 -1.46 -14.51 -9.38
N SER A 226 -0.56 -15.26 -8.72
CA SER A 226 -0.02 -16.51 -9.25
C SER A 226 -1.04 -17.65 -9.30
N SER A 227 -2.05 -17.61 -8.44
CA SER A 227 -3.10 -18.63 -8.33
C SER A 227 -4.35 -18.31 -9.16
N ALA A 228 -4.56 -17.06 -9.57
CA ALA A 228 -5.82 -16.57 -10.13
C ALA A 228 -6.34 -17.33 -11.35
N LEU A 229 -5.46 -17.89 -12.17
CA LEU A 229 -5.86 -18.68 -13.34
C LEU A 229 -6.28 -20.13 -12.99
N LYS A 230 -6.01 -20.59 -11.76
CA LYS A 230 -6.25 -21.96 -11.34
C LYS A 230 -7.24 -22.06 -10.17
N ASP A 231 -7.36 -21.01 -9.38
CA ASP A 231 -8.21 -20.95 -8.20
C ASP A 231 -9.26 -19.83 -8.31
N LYS A 232 -10.52 -20.21 -8.22
CA LYS A 232 -11.66 -19.30 -8.39
C LYS A 232 -11.73 -18.24 -7.29
N LEU A 233 -11.30 -18.54 -6.06
CA LEU A 233 -11.30 -17.57 -4.98
C LEU A 233 -10.23 -16.51 -5.22
N SER A 234 -9.01 -16.93 -5.53
CA SER A 234 -7.93 -15.99 -5.90
C SER A 234 -8.33 -15.13 -7.10
N GLN A 235 -8.96 -15.73 -8.12
CA GLN A 235 -9.50 -15.01 -9.27
C GLN A 235 -10.51 -13.94 -8.86
N ALA A 236 -11.47 -14.29 -8.02
CA ALA A 236 -12.52 -13.37 -7.54
C ALA A 236 -11.91 -12.22 -6.73
N LEU A 237 -10.95 -12.48 -5.84
CA LEU A 237 -10.28 -11.46 -5.04
C LEU A 237 -9.44 -10.50 -5.87
N VAL A 238 -8.73 -11.01 -6.89
CA VAL A 238 -7.99 -10.15 -7.83
C VAL A 238 -8.94 -9.24 -8.61
N VAL A 239 -10.04 -9.79 -9.15
CA VAL A 239 -11.07 -9.00 -9.85
C VAL A 239 -11.69 -7.97 -8.92
N ALA A 240 -12.05 -8.34 -7.69
CA ALA A 240 -12.61 -7.43 -6.69
C ALA A 240 -11.64 -6.28 -6.39
N THR A 241 -10.34 -6.58 -6.21
CA THR A 241 -9.30 -5.57 -5.97
C THR A 241 -9.21 -4.59 -7.13
N VAL A 242 -9.15 -5.08 -8.37
CA VAL A 242 -9.09 -4.22 -9.57
C VAL A 242 -10.32 -3.32 -9.68
N GLN A 243 -11.52 -3.87 -9.46
CA GLN A 243 -12.76 -3.08 -9.57
C GLN A 243 -12.90 -2.08 -8.41
N ALA A 244 -12.60 -2.47 -7.18
CA ALA A 244 -12.62 -1.56 -6.03
C ALA A 244 -11.64 -0.40 -6.24
N SER A 245 -10.41 -0.68 -6.66
CA SER A 245 -9.40 0.33 -6.96
C SER A 245 -9.89 1.32 -8.01
N LYS A 246 -10.50 0.82 -9.09
CA LYS A 246 -11.05 1.65 -10.16
C LYS A 246 -12.16 2.58 -9.66
N VAL A 247 -13.10 2.07 -8.85
CA VAL A 247 -14.20 2.88 -8.28
C VAL A 247 -13.66 3.96 -7.34
N MET A 248 -12.61 3.65 -6.59
CA MET A 248 -11.99 4.57 -5.65
C MET A 248 -10.99 5.55 -6.29
N GLY A 249 -10.69 5.42 -7.58
CA GLY A 249 -9.68 6.24 -8.26
C GLY A 249 -8.24 5.94 -7.84
N ILE A 250 -7.99 4.73 -7.32
CA ILE A 250 -6.68 4.23 -6.91
C ILE A 250 -6.14 3.32 -8.02
N HIS A 251 -4.84 3.37 -8.27
CA HIS A 251 -4.22 2.43 -9.21
C HIS A 251 -4.07 1.04 -8.59
N CYS A 252 -4.07 0.03 -9.45
CA CYS A 252 -3.85 -1.36 -9.08
C CYS A 252 -2.65 -1.93 -9.82
N ALA A 253 -1.77 -2.65 -9.13
CA ALA A 253 -0.62 -3.34 -9.72
C ALA A 253 -0.61 -4.82 -9.32
N ALA A 254 -0.41 -5.71 -10.28
CA ALA A 254 -0.20 -7.12 -10.05
C ALA A 254 1.31 -7.43 -9.92
N LYS A 255 1.68 -8.25 -8.93
CA LYS A 255 3.05 -8.72 -8.70
C LYS A 255 3.21 -10.15 -9.21
N ARG A 256 4.47 -10.54 -9.54
CA ARG A 256 4.84 -11.90 -9.99
C ARG A 256 4.01 -12.37 -11.20
N VAL A 257 3.90 -11.49 -12.19
CA VAL A 257 3.29 -11.83 -13.47
C VAL A 257 4.33 -12.55 -14.33
N ASP A 258 4.35 -13.88 -14.23
CA ASP A 258 5.42 -14.72 -14.78
C ASP A 258 4.99 -15.49 -16.04
N SER A 259 3.75 -15.28 -16.53
CA SER A 259 3.25 -15.90 -17.74
C SER A 259 2.46 -14.93 -18.62
N GLN A 260 2.52 -15.16 -19.92
CA GLN A 260 1.76 -14.38 -20.91
C GLN A 260 0.25 -14.52 -20.70
N ALA A 261 -0.24 -15.69 -20.28
CA ALA A 261 -1.66 -15.90 -19.99
C ALA A 261 -2.14 -15.05 -18.81
N ALA A 262 -1.33 -14.96 -17.72
CA ALA A 262 -1.64 -14.08 -16.59
C ALA A 262 -1.64 -12.61 -17.03
N LEU A 263 -0.67 -12.20 -17.84
CA LEU A 263 -0.57 -10.83 -18.34
C LEU A 263 -1.81 -10.44 -19.16
N GLN A 264 -2.21 -11.30 -20.11
CA GLN A 264 -3.40 -11.09 -20.95
C GLN A 264 -4.68 -11.00 -20.10
N TRP A 265 -4.82 -11.90 -19.13
CA TRP A 265 -5.99 -11.89 -18.24
C TRP A 265 -6.05 -10.63 -17.38
N LEU A 266 -4.93 -10.23 -16.76
CA LEU A 266 -4.85 -9.00 -15.97
C LEU A 266 -5.16 -7.75 -16.79
N THR A 267 -4.69 -7.71 -18.04
CA THR A 267 -5.03 -6.65 -18.98
C THR A 267 -6.53 -6.63 -19.29
N ALA A 268 -7.13 -7.80 -19.53
CA ALA A 268 -8.55 -7.93 -19.85
C ALA A 268 -9.47 -7.49 -18.68
N ILE A 269 -9.12 -7.79 -17.44
CA ILE A 269 -9.89 -7.33 -16.27
C ILE A 269 -9.64 -5.85 -15.93
N GLY A 270 -8.67 -5.20 -16.58
CA GLY A 270 -8.40 -3.77 -16.45
C GLY A 270 -7.47 -3.40 -15.31
N CYS A 271 -6.55 -4.28 -14.90
CA CYS A 271 -5.44 -3.94 -14.01
C CYS A 271 -4.56 -2.85 -14.66
N ASP A 272 -4.07 -1.88 -13.86
CA ASP A 272 -3.34 -0.73 -14.42
C ASP A 272 -1.87 -1.07 -14.71
N PHE A 273 -1.23 -1.81 -13.79
CA PHE A 273 0.19 -2.10 -13.83
C PHE A 273 0.49 -3.58 -13.54
N ALA A 274 1.64 -4.03 -13.98
CA ALA A 274 2.18 -5.32 -13.61
C ALA A 274 3.70 -5.26 -13.37
N GLN A 275 4.19 -6.17 -12.53
CA GLN A 275 5.60 -6.45 -12.26
C GLN A 275 5.82 -7.97 -12.26
N GLY A 276 6.88 -8.45 -12.89
CA GLY A 276 7.17 -9.89 -12.92
C GLY A 276 8.13 -10.28 -14.05
N ALA A 277 8.49 -11.56 -14.08
CA ALA A 277 9.49 -12.09 -15.01
C ALA A 277 9.05 -12.05 -16.49
N ALA A 278 7.72 -12.04 -16.76
CA ALA A 278 7.19 -11.89 -18.14
C ALA A 278 7.31 -10.45 -18.68
N LEU A 279 7.86 -9.53 -17.89
CA LEU A 279 7.94 -8.10 -18.19
C LEU A 279 9.40 -7.62 -18.13
N SER A 280 9.62 -6.42 -17.56
CA SER A 280 10.96 -5.86 -17.45
C SER A 280 11.62 -6.28 -16.14
N PRO A 281 12.86 -6.77 -16.13
CA PRO A 281 13.61 -7.05 -14.93
C PRO A 281 13.99 -5.74 -14.20
N ALA A 282 14.42 -5.86 -12.94
CA ALA A 282 15.06 -4.76 -12.24
C ALA A 282 16.41 -4.44 -12.91
N HIS A 283 16.76 -3.18 -12.93
CA HIS A 283 18.04 -2.70 -13.46
C HIS A 283 18.63 -1.63 -12.53
N PRO A 284 19.94 -1.38 -12.58
CA PRO A 284 20.57 -0.34 -11.76
C PRO A 284 19.88 1.02 -11.93
N LEU A 285 19.75 1.77 -10.83
CA LEU A 285 19.15 3.11 -10.83
C LEU A 285 19.88 4.03 -11.82
N GLU A 286 21.21 3.88 -11.92
CA GLU A 286 22.09 4.64 -12.81
C GLU A 286 21.75 4.43 -14.29
N ALA A 287 21.18 3.30 -14.66
CA ALA A 287 20.77 3.03 -16.04
C ALA A 287 19.69 3.99 -16.56
N LEU A 288 18.90 4.60 -15.65
CA LEU A 288 17.94 5.64 -16.04
C LEU A 288 18.60 6.92 -16.53
N ALA A 289 19.85 7.19 -16.14
CA ALA A 289 20.61 8.36 -16.55
C ALA A 289 21.36 8.15 -17.88
N SER A 290 21.50 6.90 -18.33
CA SER A 290 22.12 6.58 -19.59
C SER A 290 21.12 6.79 -20.74
N PRO A 291 21.56 7.33 -21.91
CA PRO A 291 20.70 7.35 -23.07
C PRO A 291 20.29 5.91 -23.40
N PRO A 292 19.05 5.68 -23.90
CA PRO A 292 18.62 4.36 -24.28
C PRO A 292 19.58 3.80 -25.30
N ASP A 293 20.13 2.61 -25.03
CA ASP A 293 20.99 1.90 -25.97
C ASP A 293 20.17 1.59 -27.23
N PRO A 294 20.51 2.15 -28.41
CA PRO A 294 19.78 1.93 -29.64
C PRO A 294 19.76 0.45 -30.06
N THR A 295 20.62 -0.41 -29.47
CA THR A 295 20.70 -1.83 -29.75
C THR A 295 19.85 -2.68 -28.82
N SER A 296 19.34 -2.14 -27.71
CA SER A 296 18.47 -2.87 -26.76
C SER A 296 16.98 -2.79 -27.12
N GLY A 297 16.65 -2.62 -28.38
CA GLY A 297 15.31 -2.71 -28.91
C GLY A 297 14.72 -4.10 -28.67
N VAL A 298 14.16 -4.35 -27.50
CA VAL A 298 13.15 -5.39 -27.33
C VAL A 298 11.92 -4.89 -28.08
N ALA A 299 11.88 -5.24 -29.35
CA ALA A 299 10.71 -5.08 -30.19
C ALA A 299 9.57 -5.84 -29.51
N LEU A 300 8.62 -5.10 -28.94
CA LEU A 300 7.28 -5.61 -28.71
C LEU A 300 6.70 -5.90 -30.09
N THR A 301 6.98 -7.10 -30.64
CA THR A 301 6.31 -7.59 -31.84
C THR A 301 4.82 -7.59 -31.54
N ARG A 302 4.12 -6.67 -32.16
CA ARG A 302 2.66 -6.73 -32.30
C ARG A 302 2.34 -8.04 -33.05
N PRO A 303 1.48 -8.91 -32.52
CA PRO A 303 0.91 -9.96 -33.32
C PRO A 303 -0.03 -9.29 -34.34
N THR A 304 0.19 -9.63 -35.60
CA THR A 304 -0.71 -9.38 -36.74
C THR A 304 -2.04 -10.07 -36.53
#